data_160dff29d414dcbf246fb73ead8ef467
#
_entry.id   160dff29d414dcbf246fb73ead8ef467
#
_cell.length_a   1.000
_cell.length_b   1.000
_cell.length_c   1.000
_cell.angle_alpha   90.00
_cell.angle_beta   90.00
_cell.angle_gamma   90.00
#
_symmetry.space_group_name_H-M   'P 1'
#
loop_
_entity.id
_entity.type
_entity.pdbx_description
1 polymer ?
#
loop_
_entity_poly.entity_id
_entity_poly.type
_entity_poly.pdbx_seq_one_letter_code
_entity_poly.pdbx_strand_id
1 'polypeptide(L)'
;MASLKEEISRRRTFAIISHPDAGKTTLTEKFLLYGGAIAQAGAVKGKKNSRAAVSDWMEIEKQRGISVTSSVMQFQYEGFCINILDTPGHQDFSEDTYRTLMAADSAVMVIDGAKGVEPQTRKLFKVCAMRHIPIFTFINKMDREARDPFELLDELENELGIETYACNWPMGSGREFQGVYDRRSSQLIFFSGVSGKNRADKMEIDLYDPQVAELIGERRHQQLIDDVELLGAGREFDLDEVRAGRLSPVFFGSALTNVGVEPFLEEFLRMTPSPLPREADCGVIDTFSPDFSAFVFKIQANMNKAHRDRLAFMRICSGQFQRDAEYYHVQSGKKMRLSQPQQLMASEREIVDEAYAGDIIGVFDPGIFSIGDTITVPGKKFKFGGIPTFAPEHFARVSAKDSMKRKQFLKGTEQIAQEGAIQIFKVPNSGMEEVIVGVVGTLQFDVFQYRMKAEYGVDLRMQQLPYEQLRFITKAPVTDLKDLYLSTDAELLEDYRGRSLLVFASQWSINFILKRNPGLELSETAQ
;
A
#
# COMPACT_ATOMS: atom_id res chain seq x y z
N MET A 1 22.09 -17.94 -18.89
CA MET A 1 21.57 -17.01 -17.87
C MET A 1 20.98 -15.81 -18.60
N ALA A 2 19.82 -15.33 -18.19
CA ALA A 2 19.23 -14.11 -18.74
C ALA A 2 20.14 -12.90 -18.42
N SER A 3 20.15 -11.89 -19.28
CA SER A 3 20.91 -10.66 -19.05
C SER A 3 20.27 -9.85 -17.90
N LEU A 4 21.04 -8.97 -17.26
CA LEU A 4 20.52 -8.05 -16.23
C LEU A 4 19.28 -7.29 -16.74
N LYS A 5 19.32 -6.84 -18.00
CA LYS A 5 18.20 -6.11 -18.62
C LYS A 5 16.95 -6.98 -18.79
N GLU A 6 17.09 -8.23 -19.19
CA GLU A 6 15.98 -9.17 -19.31
C GLU A 6 15.35 -9.47 -17.95
N GLU A 7 16.20 -9.72 -16.93
CA GLU A 7 15.72 -9.95 -15.57
C GLU A 7 14.94 -8.75 -15.02
N ILE A 8 15.43 -7.53 -15.19
CA ILE A 8 14.72 -6.33 -14.75
C ILE A 8 13.43 -6.13 -15.55
N SER A 9 13.47 -6.31 -16.87
CA SER A 9 12.31 -6.04 -17.75
C SER A 9 11.11 -6.94 -17.47
N ARG A 10 11.29 -8.15 -16.94
CA ARG A 10 10.20 -9.06 -16.61
C ARG A 10 9.56 -8.81 -15.24
N ARG A 11 10.07 -7.87 -14.44
CA ARG A 11 9.54 -7.57 -13.11
C ARG A 11 8.38 -6.60 -13.17
N ARG A 12 7.38 -6.87 -12.33
CA ARG A 12 6.18 -6.04 -12.15
C ARG A 12 5.93 -5.88 -10.66
N THR A 13 6.01 -4.64 -10.18
CA THR A 13 5.81 -4.33 -8.76
C THR A 13 4.68 -3.34 -8.63
N PHE A 14 3.56 -3.78 -8.12
CA PHE A 14 2.36 -2.96 -8.02
C PHE A 14 1.68 -3.08 -6.67
N ALA A 15 0.99 -2.03 -6.30
CA ALA A 15 0.15 -2.00 -5.11
C ALA A 15 -1.32 -2.19 -5.48
N ILE A 16 -2.10 -2.80 -4.60
CA ILE A 16 -3.55 -2.88 -4.72
C ILE A 16 -4.16 -1.92 -3.72
N ILE A 17 -4.92 -0.94 -4.23
CA ILE A 17 -5.58 0.11 -3.45
C ILE A 17 -7.10 0.00 -3.58
N SER A 18 -7.81 0.27 -2.50
CA SER A 18 -9.27 0.28 -2.50
C SER A 18 -9.84 0.90 -1.23
N HIS A 19 -11.13 1.21 -1.26
CA HIS A 19 -11.91 1.36 -0.04
C HIS A 19 -12.07 -0.01 0.68
N PRO A 20 -12.23 -0.04 2.03
CA PRO A 20 -12.59 -1.26 2.74
C PRO A 20 -13.78 -1.98 2.09
N ASP A 21 -13.75 -3.30 2.08
CA ASP A 21 -14.78 -4.17 1.50
C ASP A 21 -14.98 -4.10 -0.03
N ALA A 22 -14.23 -3.32 -0.79
CA ALA A 22 -14.34 -3.32 -2.27
C ALA A 22 -13.92 -4.66 -2.92
N GLY A 23 -13.26 -5.55 -2.14
CA GLY A 23 -12.87 -6.89 -2.58
C GLY A 23 -11.37 -7.02 -2.90
N LYS A 24 -10.55 -6.11 -2.39
CA LYS A 24 -9.09 -6.09 -2.55
C LYS A 24 -8.46 -7.45 -2.20
N THR A 25 -8.65 -7.92 -0.97
CA THR A 25 -8.09 -9.19 -0.49
C THR A 25 -8.52 -10.38 -1.34
N THR A 26 -9.79 -10.40 -1.80
CA THR A 26 -10.28 -11.44 -2.70
C THR A 26 -9.54 -11.42 -4.04
N LEU A 27 -9.33 -10.24 -4.61
CA LEU A 27 -8.61 -10.08 -5.88
C LEU A 27 -7.13 -10.50 -5.73
N THR A 28 -6.48 -10.07 -4.65
CA THR A 28 -5.09 -10.47 -4.32
C THR A 28 -4.94 -12.00 -4.24
N GLU A 29 -5.85 -12.67 -3.53
CA GLU A 29 -5.84 -14.13 -3.43
C GLU A 29 -6.06 -14.82 -4.78
N LYS A 30 -6.87 -14.24 -5.68
CA LYS A 30 -7.05 -14.78 -7.03
C LYS A 30 -5.76 -14.66 -7.86
N PHE A 31 -5.04 -13.56 -7.77
CA PHE A 31 -3.75 -13.42 -8.43
C PHE A 31 -2.73 -14.47 -7.94
N LEU A 32 -2.65 -14.67 -6.63
CA LEU A 32 -1.79 -15.71 -6.04
C LEU A 32 -2.20 -17.12 -6.49
N LEU A 33 -3.50 -17.37 -6.66
CA LEU A 33 -4.04 -18.63 -7.11
C LEU A 33 -3.65 -18.90 -8.59
N TYR A 34 -3.81 -17.89 -9.46
CA TYR A 34 -3.40 -18.01 -10.87
C TYR A 34 -1.89 -18.19 -11.03
N GLY A 35 -1.11 -17.53 -10.19
CA GLY A 35 0.34 -17.72 -10.11
C GLY A 35 0.79 -19.05 -9.48
N GLY A 36 -0.15 -19.88 -9.01
CA GLY A 36 0.16 -21.15 -8.35
C GLY A 36 0.83 -21.00 -6.97
N ALA A 37 0.89 -19.78 -6.43
CA ALA A 37 1.49 -19.50 -5.13
C ALA A 37 0.64 -20.01 -3.96
N ILE A 38 -0.66 -20.20 -4.17
CA ILE A 38 -1.59 -20.82 -3.22
C ILE A 38 -2.45 -21.87 -3.91
N ALA A 39 -2.79 -22.95 -3.19
CA ALA A 39 -3.59 -24.04 -3.73
C ALA A 39 -5.10 -23.75 -3.74
N GLN A 40 -5.57 -22.86 -2.87
CA GLN A 40 -6.97 -22.47 -2.73
C GLN A 40 -7.06 -21.04 -2.18
N ALA A 41 -7.91 -20.20 -2.79
CA ALA A 41 -8.25 -18.90 -2.24
C ALA A 41 -9.17 -19.08 -1.00
N GLY A 42 -8.93 -18.33 0.07
CA GLY A 42 -9.78 -18.29 1.24
C GLY A 42 -11.08 -17.53 0.97
N ALA A 43 -12.21 -18.00 1.49
CA ALA A 43 -13.45 -17.24 1.43
C ALA A 43 -13.44 -16.17 2.53
N VAL A 44 -13.36 -14.91 2.14
CA VAL A 44 -13.26 -13.74 3.05
C VAL A 44 -14.53 -13.46 3.86
N LYS A 45 -15.60 -14.26 3.77
CA LYS A 45 -16.85 -13.97 4.49
C LYS A 45 -17.37 -15.09 5.40
N GLY A 46 -17.34 -14.81 6.69
CA GLY A 46 -18.49 -14.93 7.61
C GLY A 46 -18.98 -16.30 8.03
N LYS A 47 -18.20 -17.38 7.94
CA LYS A 47 -18.50 -18.61 8.68
C LYS A 47 -17.31 -18.99 9.57
N LYS A 48 -17.59 -19.38 10.81
CA LYS A 48 -16.63 -19.71 11.89
C LYS A 48 -15.51 -20.72 11.55
N ASN A 49 -15.42 -21.20 10.30
CA ASN A 49 -14.43 -22.17 9.82
C ASN A 49 -13.75 -21.76 8.51
N SER A 50 -13.82 -20.50 8.07
CA SER A 50 -13.08 -20.04 6.90
C SER A 50 -11.62 -19.77 7.26
N ARG A 51 -10.66 -20.28 6.47
CA ARG A 51 -9.24 -19.90 6.58
C ARG A 51 -9.12 -18.39 6.40
N ALA A 52 -8.33 -17.74 7.27
CA ALA A 52 -8.00 -16.33 7.12
C ALA A 52 -7.24 -16.11 5.80
N ALA A 53 -7.34 -14.91 5.24
CA ALA A 53 -6.61 -14.53 4.05
C ALA A 53 -5.09 -14.67 4.26
N VAL A 54 -4.37 -15.02 3.20
CA VAL A 54 -2.90 -15.19 3.26
C VAL A 54 -2.20 -13.88 3.60
N SER A 55 -2.79 -12.74 3.19
CA SER A 55 -2.31 -11.40 3.51
C SER A 55 -2.48 -11.01 4.98
N ASP A 56 -3.49 -11.56 5.69
CA ASP A 56 -3.81 -11.21 7.07
C ASP A 56 -3.10 -12.17 8.03
N TRP A 57 -1.88 -11.85 8.40
CA TRP A 57 -1.06 -12.72 9.25
C TRP A 57 -1.20 -12.42 10.75
N MET A 58 -1.58 -11.17 11.12
CA MET A 58 -1.78 -10.80 12.52
C MET A 58 -3.10 -11.35 13.06
N GLU A 59 -3.09 -11.80 14.32
CA GLU A 59 -4.31 -12.31 14.98
C GLU A 59 -5.39 -11.24 15.11
N ILE A 60 -5.02 -9.96 15.28
CA ILE A 60 -5.96 -8.86 15.34
C ILE A 60 -6.63 -8.60 13.98
N GLU A 61 -5.92 -8.80 12.87
CA GLU A 61 -6.48 -8.72 11.51
C GLU A 61 -7.54 -9.80 11.30
N LYS A 62 -7.23 -11.03 11.71
CA LYS A 62 -8.15 -12.17 11.63
C LYS A 62 -9.40 -12.00 12.50
N GLN A 63 -9.24 -11.44 13.71
CA GLN A 63 -10.34 -11.21 14.62
C GLN A 63 -11.26 -10.08 14.16
N ARG A 64 -10.72 -9.03 13.58
CA ARG A 64 -11.48 -7.85 13.13
C ARG A 64 -11.90 -7.92 11.66
N GLY A 65 -11.28 -8.80 10.85
CA GLY A 65 -11.53 -8.93 9.42
C GLY A 65 -11.08 -7.72 8.59
N ILE A 66 -10.05 -7.00 9.08
CA ILE A 66 -9.46 -5.84 8.41
C ILE A 66 -7.95 -5.99 8.39
N SER A 67 -7.31 -5.68 7.26
CA SER A 67 -5.85 -5.62 7.16
C SER A 67 -5.34 -4.35 7.87
N VAL A 68 -4.36 -4.53 8.73
CA VAL A 68 -3.76 -3.47 9.57
C VAL A 68 -2.40 -3.05 9.01
N THR A 69 -1.65 -4.01 8.45
CA THR A 69 -0.32 -3.79 7.89
C THR A 69 -0.29 -4.20 6.43
N SER A 70 0.56 -3.51 5.64
CA SER A 70 0.83 -3.94 4.26
C SER A 70 1.56 -5.26 4.26
N SER A 71 1.26 -6.13 3.30
CA SER A 71 2.01 -7.35 3.04
C SER A 71 2.65 -7.33 1.66
N VAL A 72 3.80 -8.00 1.55
CA VAL A 72 4.53 -8.16 0.29
C VAL A 72 4.41 -9.61 -0.11
N MET A 73 4.02 -9.88 -1.33
CA MET A 73 3.89 -11.24 -1.86
C MET A 73 4.51 -11.29 -3.24
N GLN A 74 5.23 -12.37 -3.53
CA GLN A 74 5.90 -12.56 -4.80
C GLN A 74 5.49 -13.90 -5.42
N PHE A 75 5.34 -13.92 -6.75
CA PHE A 75 5.12 -15.13 -7.52
C PHE A 75 5.52 -14.92 -8.99
N GLN A 76 5.55 -16.01 -9.75
CA GLN A 76 5.80 -15.95 -11.18
C GLN A 76 4.52 -16.31 -11.96
N TYR A 77 4.27 -15.58 -13.04
CA TYR A 77 3.14 -15.84 -13.93
C TYR A 77 3.50 -15.41 -15.36
N GLU A 78 3.32 -16.28 -16.34
CA GLU A 78 3.58 -16.04 -17.78
C GLU A 78 4.94 -15.37 -18.09
N GLY A 79 6.00 -15.79 -17.40
CA GLY A 79 7.35 -15.26 -17.58
C GLY A 79 7.62 -13.95 -16.82
N PHE A 80 6.62 -13.34 -16.21
CA PHE A 80 6.78 -12.19 -15.33
C PHE A 80 7.12 -12.61 -13.89
N CYS A 81 7.96 -11.82 -13.24
CA CYS A 81 8.20 -11.89 -11.80
C CYS A 81 7.38 -10.78 -11.14
N ILE A 82 6.40 -11.16 -10.34
CA ILE A 82 5.36 -10.27 -9.84
C ILE A 82 5.57 -10.04 -8.35
N ASN A 83 5.61 -8.76 -7.95
CA ASN A 83 5.63 -8.33 -6.56
C ASN A 83 4.32 -7.58 -6.28
N ILE A 84 3.45 -8.15 -5.46
CA ILE A 84 2.22 -7.50 -4.98
C ILE A 84 2.49 -6.85 -3.64
N LEU A 85 2.12 -5.60 -3.55
CA LEU A 85 2.06 -4.82 -2.32
C LEU A 85 0.58 -4.70 -1.92
N ASP A 86 0.13 -5.58 -1.03
CA ASP A 86 -1.22 -5.54 -0.50
C ASP A 86 -1.30 -4.51 0.63
N THR A 87 -2.10 -3.45 0.44
CA THR A 87 -2.15 -2.31 1.36
C THR A 87 -3.36 -2.39 2.30
N PRO A 88 -3.29 -1.86 3.54
CA PRO A 88 -4.48 -1.72 4.36
C PRO A 88 -5.57 -0.88 3.67
N GLY A 89 -6.82 -1.33 3.73
CA GLY A 89 -7.95 -0.57 3.18
C GLY A 89 -8.46 0.53 4.10
N HIS A 90 -8.21 0.43 5.42
CA HIS A 90 -8.76 1.36 6.41
C HIS A 90 -7.95 2.66 6.49
N GLN A 91 -8.65 3.80 6.60
CA GLN A 91 -8.03 5.14 6.62
C GLN A 91 -7.03 5.36 7.75
N ASP A 92 -7.21 4.72 8.89
CA ASP A 92 -6.32 4.83 10.05
C ASP A 92 -4.91 4.30 9.77
N PHE A 93 -4.74 3.47 8.73
CA PHE A 93 -3.45 2.93 8.29
C PHE A 93 -2.94 3.55 7.00
N SER A 94 -3.42 4.75 6.65
CA SER A 94 -3.04 5.44 5.40
C SER A 94 -1.54 5.74 5.33
N GLU A 95 -0.84 5.93 6.44
CA GLU A 95 0.61 6.14 6.46
C GLU A 95 1.39 4.89 6.01
N ASP A 96 1.01 3.68 6.47
CA ASP A 96 1.61 2.43 5.99
C ASP A 96 1.31 2.19 4.51
N THR A 97 0.08 2.50 4.08
CA THR A 97 -0.31 2.46 2.67
C THR A 97 0.53 3.40 1.82
N TYR A 98 0.73 4.65 2.28
CA TYR A 98 1.55 5.62 1.58
C TYR A 98 3.00 5.15 1.41
N ARG A 99 3.63 4.67 2.49
CA ARG A 99 5.00 4.12 2.44
C ARG A 99 5.12 2.96 1.46
N THR A 100 4.14 2.10 1.46
CA THR A 100 4.08 0.94 0.56
C THR A 100 3.91 1.35 -0.88
N LEU A 101 3.06 2.35 -1.16
CA LEU A 101 2.90 2.95 -2.48
C LEU A 101 4.21 3.58 -2.99
N MET A 102 5.08 4.06 -2.10
CA MET A 102 6.40 4.56 -2.50
C MET A 102 7.30 3.48 -3.10
N ALA A 103 7.03 2.20 -2.83
CA ALA A 103 7.77 1.07 -3.40
C ALA A 103 7.16 0.51 -4.70
N ALA A 104 5.95 0.94 -5.09
CA ALA A 104 5.24 0.46 -6.27
C ALA A 104 5.63 1.23 -7.55
N ASP A 105 5.55 0.56 -8.70
CA ASP A 105 5.70 1.12 -10.04
C ASP A 105 4.37 1.35 -10.75
N SER A 106 3.30 0.73 -10.27
CA SER A 106 1.93 0.90 -10.73
C SER A 106 0.94 0.57 -9.60
N ALA A 107 -0.33 0.87 -9.81
CA ALA A 107 -1.39 0.55 -8.86
C ALA A 107 -2.59 -0.10 -9.55
N VAL A 108 -3.20 -1.08 -8.88
CA VAL A 108 -4.52 -1.61 -9.19
C VAL A 108 -5.51 -1.00 -8.22
N MET A 109 -6.43 -0.21 -8.75
CA MET A 109 -7.50 0.42 -7.98
C MET A 109 -8.77 -0.43 -8.08
N VAL A 110 -9.24 -0.96 -6.95
CA VAL A 110 -10.44 -1.80 -6.90
C VAL A 110 -11.63 -0.97 -6.44
N ILE A 111 -12.66 -0.93 -7.28
CA ILE A 111 -13.91 -0.19 -7.07
C ILE A 111 -15.06 -1.18 -6.88
N ASP A 112 -15.94 -0.93 -5.93
CA ASP A 112 -17.20 -1.66 -5.79
C ASP A 112 -18.22 -1.14 -6.83
N GLY A 113 -18.66 -1.99 -7.77
CA GLY A 113 -19.57 -1.59 -8.85
C GLY A 113 -20.92 -1.02 -8.38
N ALA A 114 -21.37 -1.36 -7.17
CA ALA A 114 -22.58 -0.81 -6.60
C ALA A 114 -22.38 0.56 -5.93
N LYS A 115 -21.14 0.86 -5.45
CA LYS A 115 -20.86 2.05 -4.66
C LYS A 115 -20.12 3.14 -5.42
N GLY A 116 -19.31 2.78 -6.42
CA GLY A 116 -18.47 3.73 -7.16
C GLY A 116 -17.25 4.21 -6.36
N VAL A 117 -16.88 5.48 -6.54
CA VAL A 117 -15.70 6.09 -5.92
C VAL A 117 -15.96 6.47 -4.47
N GLU A 118 -15.35 5.75 -3.54
CA GLU A 118 -15.51 5.95 -2.10
C GLU A 118 -14.37 6.82 -1.52
N PRO A 119 -14.53 7.46 -0.33
CA PRO A 119 -13.59 8.45 0.20
C PRO A 119 -12.14 7.98 0.31
N GLN A 120 -11.91 6.72 0.72
CA GLN A 120 -10.56 6.18 0.86
C GLN A 120 -9.89 5.99 -0.51
N THR A 121 -10.65 5.59 -1.52
CA THR A 121 -10.18 5.48 -2.90
C THR A 121 -9.64 6.81 -3.42
N ARG A 122 -10.37 7.92 -3.18
CA ARG A 122 -9.91 9.27 -3.56
C ARG A 122 -8.58 9.65 -2.90
N LYS A 123 -8.42 9.34 -1.60
CA LYS A 123 -7.18 9.63 -0.87
C LYS A 123 -6.00 8.86 -1.46
N LEU A 124 -6.17 7.56 -1.71
CA LEU A 124 -5.12 6.70 -2.22
C LEU A 124 -4.78 7.00 -3.68
N PHE A 125 -5.80 7.32 -4.49
CA PHE A 125 -5.61 7.79 -5.86
C PHE A 125 -4.70 9.03 -5.92
N LYS A 126 -4.96 10.05 -5.07
CA LYS A 126 -4.13 11.26 -5.00
C LYS A 126 -2.65 10.95 -4.75
N VAL A 127 -2.37 9.97 -3.89
CA VAL A 127 -0.99 9.52 -3.62
C VAL A 127 -0.34 8.93 -4.86
N CYS A 128 -1.05 8.10 -5.61
CA CYS A 128 -0.57 7.51 -6.85
C CYS A 128 -0.35 8.59 -7.93
N ALA A 129 -1.31 9.52 -8.07
CA ALA A 129 -1.25 10.62 -9.03
C ALA A 129 -0.06 11.56 -8.76
N MET A 130 0.22 11.91 -7.48
CA MET A 130 1.39 12.72 -7.12
C MET A 130 2.72 12.07 -7.52
N ARG A 131 2.75 10.75 -7.66
CA ARG A 131 3.92 9.98 -8.09
C ARG A 131 3.94 9.68 -9.57
N HIS A 132 2.91 10.08 -10.32
CA HIS A 132 2.74 9.79 -11.75
C HIS A 132 2.88 8.30 -12.08
N ILE A 133 2.47 7.41 -11.16
CA ILE A 133 2.46 5.97 -11.44
C ILE A 133 1.18 5.57 -12.17
N PRO A 134 1.25 4.63 -13.13
CA PRO A 134 0.07 4.12 -13.82
C PRO A 134 -0.95 3.51 -12.87
N ILE A 135 -2.24 3.81 -13.09
CA ILE A 135 -3.34 3.30 -12.30
C ILE A 135 -4.27 2.51 -13.22
N PHE A 136 -4.51 1.25 -12.86
CA PHE A 136 -5.43 0.36 -13.54
C PHE A 136 -6.66 0.15 -12.66
N THR A 137 -7.84 0.35 -13.19
CA THR A 137 -9.08 0.26 -12.43
C THR A 137 -9.77 -1.07 -12.66
N PHE A 138 -10.12 -1.77 -11.58
CA PHE A 138 -10.92 -2.98 -11.63
C PHE A 138 -12.26 -2.72 -10.91
N ILE A 139 -13.35 -2.61 -11.68
CA ILE A 139 -14.71 -2.47 -11.16
C ILE A 139 -15.21 -3.87 -10.81
N ASN A 140 -15.24 -4.13 -9.52
CA ASN A 140 -15.48 -5.44 -8.92
C ASN A 140 -16.94 -5.61 -8.49
N LYS A 141 -17.31 -6.86 -8.25
CA LYS A 141 -18.63 -7.28 -7.73
C LYS A 141 -19.77 -7.13 -8.74
N MET A 142 -19.49 -7.25 -10.01
CA MET A 142 -20.50 -7.28 -11.05
C MET A 142 -21.48 -8.47 -10.92
N ASP A 143 -21.16 -9.47 -10.08
CA ASP A 143 -22.06 -10.56 -9.65
C ASP A 143 -23.22 -10.08 -8.74
N ARG A 144 -23.23 -8.81 -8.38
CA ARG A 144 -24.31 -8.14 -7.65
C ARG A 144 -24.87 -7.00 -8.48
N GLU A 145 -26.03 -6.50 -8.11
CA GLU A 145 -26.59 -5.29 -8.72
C GLU A 145 -25.54 -4.17 -8.63
N ALA A 146 -25.10 -3.70 -9.77
CA ALA A 146 -24.14 -2.62 -9.92
C ALA A 146 -24.83 -1.40 -10.56
N ARG A 147 -24.19 -0.25 -10.44
CA ARG A 147 -24.59 0.97 -11.15
C ARG A 147 -24.30 0.82 -12.64
N ASP A 148 -24.87 1.70 -13.43
CA ASP A 148 -24.62 1.75 -14.86
C ASP A 148 -23.11 1.90 -15.15
N PRO A 149 -22.53 1.09 -16.04
CA PRO A 149 -21.10 1.15 -16.34
C PRO A 149 -20.64 2.52 -16.87
N PHE A 150 -21.43 3.22 -17.69
CA PHE A 150 -21.07 4.57 -18.16
C PHE A 150 -21.07 5.57 -17.02
N GLU A 151 -22.06 5.52 -16.09
CA GLU A 151 -22.06 6.38 -14.90
C GLU A 151 -20.83 6.15 -14.02
N LEU A 152 -20.34 4.91 -13.92
CA LEU A 152 -19.12 4.59 -13.16
C LEU A 152 -17.87 5.15 -13.83
N LEU A 153 -17.79 5.13 -15.16
CA LEU A 153 -16.69 5.77 -15.89
C LEU A 153 -16.70 7.29 -15.71
N ASP A 154 -17.87 7.92 -15.87
CA ASP A 154 -18.04 9.35 -15.68
C ASP A 154 -17.69 9.78 -14.25
N GLU A 155 -18.06 9.00 -13.24
CA GLU A 155 -17.70 9.26 -11.85
C GLU A 155 -16.18 9.18 -11.63
N LEU A 156 -15.51 8.17 -12.19
CA LEU A 156 -14.05 8.05 -12.12
C LEU A 156 -13.37 9.28 -12.72
N GLU A 157 -13.79 9.73 -13.88
CA GLU A 157 -13.23 10.90 -14.55
C GLU A 157 -13.49 12.20 -13.79
N ASN A 158 -14.73 12.42 -13.35
CA ASN A 158 -15.10 13.65 -12.64
C ASN A 158 -14.52 13.75 -11.22
N GLU A 159 -14.51 12.63 -10.48
CA GLU A 159 -14.09 12.60 -9.09
C GLU A 159 -12.57 12.52 -8.91
N LEU A 160 -11.89 11.82 -9.81
CA LEU A 160 -10.46 11.57 -9.72
C LEU A 160 -9.64 12.46 -10.66
N GLY A 161 -10.25 12.99 -11.71
CA GLY A 161 -9.57 13.82 -12.70
C GLY A 161 -8.60 13.02 -13.59
N ILE A 162 -8.89 11.72 -13.80
CA ILE A 162 -8.14 10.84 -14.70
C ILE A 162 -9.06 10.38 -15.82
N GLU A 163 -8.57 10.37 -17.03
CA GLU A 163 -9.30 9.83 -18.16
C GLU A 163 -9.39 8.31 -18.09
N THR A 164 -10.47 7.74 -18.61
CA THR A 164 -10.73 6.30 -18.56
C THR A 164 -10.79 5.67 -19.95
N TYR A 165 -10.41 4.38 -20.02
CA TYR A 165 -10.61 3.54 -21.19
C TYR A 165 -11.11 2.17 -20.73
N ALA A 166 -12.38 1.85 -21.04
CA ALA A 166 -12.92 0.53 -20.76
C ALA A 166 -12.25 -0.52 -21.69
N CYS A 167 -11.43 -1.38 -21.11
CA CYS A 167 -10.77 -2.47 -21.84
C CYS A 167 -11.72 -3.64 -22.10
N ASN A 168 -12.67 -3.85 -21.21
CA ASN A 168 -13.76 -4.78 -21.38
C ASN A 168 -15.10 -4.13 -21.01
N TRP A 169 -16.21 -4.77 -21.40
CA TRP A 169 -17.55 -4.29 -21.08
C TRP A 169 -18.41 -5.41 -20.49
N PRO A 170 -19.16 -5.16 -19.39
CA PRO A 170 -19.89 -6.23 -18.72
C PRO A 170 -21.16 -6.61 -19.47
N MET A 171 -21.47 -7.89 -19.56
CA MET A 171 -22.74 -8.40 -20.04
C MET A 171 -23.74 -8.52 -18.88
N GLY A 172 -24.37 -7.39 -18.54
CA GLY A 172 -25.32 -7.30 -17.43
C GLY A 172 -24.65 -7.14 -16.07
N SER A 173 -25.44 -7.16 -15.01
CA SER A 173 -24.99 -7.13 -13.61
C SER A 173 -25.87 -8.03 -12.74
N GLY A 174 -25.40 -8.34 -11.52
CA GLY A 174 -26.12 -9.20 -10.59
C GLY A 174 -26.28 -10.63 -11.12
N ARG A 175 -27.48 -11.14 -11.07
CA ARG A 175 -27.80 -12.50 -11.56
C ARG A 175 -27.67 -12.63 -13.08
N GLU A 176 -27.68 -11.52 -13.77
CA GLU A 176 -27.60 -11.42 -15.22
C GLU A 176 -26.17 -11.26 -15.74
N PHE A 177 -25.20 -11.16 -14.85
CA PHE A 177 -23.79 -11.06 -15.20
C PHE A 177 -23.24 -12.39 -15.68
N GLN A 178 -23.10 -12.52 -17.01
CA GLN A 178 -22.72 -13.78 -17.67
C GLN A 178 -21.29 -13.76 -18.21
N GLY A 179 -20.68 -12.58 -18.36
CA GLY A 179 -19.37 -12.43 -18.93
C GLY A 179 -19.02 -10.99 -19.27
N VAL A 180 -18.00 -10.84 -20.10
CA VAL A 180 -17.52 -9.54 -20.57
C VAL A 180 -17.27 -9.54 -22.07
N TYR A 181 -17.48 -8.41 -22.73
CA TYR A 181 -16.98 -8.12 -24.06
C TYR A 181 -15.55 -7.59 -23.93
N ASP A 182 -14.59 -8.24 -24.56
CA ASP A 182 -13.19 -7.81 -24.64
C ASP A 182 -13.01 -6.92 -25.88
N ARG A 183 -12.71 -5.65 -25.67
CA ARG A 183 -12.55 -4.68 -26.76
C ARG A 183 -11.31 -4.92 -27.61
N ARG A 184 -10.30 -5.58 -27.08
CA ARG A 184 -9.04 -5.84 -27.78
C ARG A 184 -9.17 -6.99 -28.78
N SER A 185 -9.78 -8.10 -28.33
CA SER A 185 -10.05 -9.25 -29.18
C SER A 185 -11.34 -9.09 -30.00
N SER A 186 -12.18 -8.12 -29.65
CA SER A 186 -13.55 -7.93 -30.18
C SER A 186 -14.44 -9.15 -29.98
N GLN A 187 -14.24 -9.85 -28.87
CA GLN A 187 -14.96 -11.08 -28.57
C GLN A 187 -15.70 -10.99 -27.24
N LEU A 188 -16.79 -11.74 -27.16
CA LEU A 188 -17.49 -11.99 -25.91
C LEU A 188 -16.85 -13.18 -25.21
N ILE A 189 -16.51 -12.98 -23.94
CA ILE A 189 -15.95 -14.01 -23.07
C ILE A 189 -17.02 -14.40 -22.05
N PHE A 190 -17.60 -15.58 -22.23
CA PHE A 190 -18.53 -16.18 -21.30
C PHE A 190 -17.78 -17.00 -20.27
N PHE A 191 -18.29 -17.00 -19.04
CA PHE A 191 -17.75 -17.79 -17.96
C PHE A 191 -18.79 -18.80 -17.51
N SER A 192 -18.61 -20.05 -17.88
CA SER A 192 -19.53 -21.13 -17.51
C SER A 192 -19.08 -21.82 -16.23
N GLY A 193 -19.97 -21.78 -15.23
CA GLY A 193 -19.98 -22.68 -14.08
C GLY A 193 -18.89 -22.49 -13.04
N VAL A 194 -19.30 -22.40 -11.79
CA VAL A 194 -18.44 -22.57 -10.63
C VAL A 194 -18.16 -24.06 -10.44
N SER A 195 -17.33 -24.63 -11.27
CA SER A 195 -16.63 -25.86 -10.95
C SER A 195 -15.47 -25.47 -10.04
N GLY A 196 -15.38 -25.99 -8.82
CA GLY A 196 -14.42 -25.64 -7.76
C GLY A 196 -12.94 -25.88 -8.08
N LYS A 197 -12.52 -25.72 -9.31
CA LYS A 197 -11.15 -25.76 -9.83
C LYS A 197 -10.88 -24.45 -10.57
N ASN A 198 -10.13 -23.65 -10.00
CA ASN A 198 -9.17 -22.59 -10.32
C ASN A 198 -9.29 -21.79 -11.64
N ARG A 199 -9.99 -22.19 -12.66
CA ARG A 199 -10.23 -21.45 -13.92
C ARG A 199 -11.69 -21.60 -14.31
N ALA A 200 -12.33 -20.48 -14.65
CA ALA A 200 -13.63 -20.52 -15.32
C ALA A 200 -13.42 -21.03 -16.76
N ASP A 201 -14.26 -21.94 -17.20
CA ASP A 201 -14.26 -22.33 -18.61
C ASP A 201 -14.66 -21.10 -19.44
N LYS A 202 -13.81 -20.73 -20.40
CA LYS A 202 -14.02 -19.57 -21.27
C LYS A 202 -14.60 -20.06 -22.60
N MET A 203 -15.64 -19.38 -23.04
CA MET A 203 -16.16 -19.54 -24.40
C MET A 203 -16.06 -18.17 -25.08
N GLU A 204 -15.30 -18.09 -26.15
CA GLU A 204 -15.06 -16.86 -26.90
C GLU A 204 -15.92 -16.89 -28.17
N ILE A 205 -16.77 -15.88 -28.36
CA ILE A 205 -17.68 -15.75 -29.51
C ILE A 205 -17.60 -14.31 -30.03
N ASP A 206 -17.66 -14.17 -31.37
CA ASP A 206 -17.78 -12.84 -31.98
C ASP A 206 -19.07 -12.14 -31.58
N LEU A 207 -19.01 -10.81 -31.34
CA LEU A 207 -20.16 -10.01 -30.91
C LEU A 207 -21.38 -10.14 -31.85
N TYR A 208 -21.15 -10.25 -33.14
CA TYR A 208 -22.19 -10.31 -34.16
C TYR A 208 -22.60 -11.77 -34.53
N ASP A 209 -22.08 -12.75 -33.83
CA ASP A 209 -22.50 -14.13 -34.02
C ASP A 209 -23.97 -14.30 -33.58
N PRO A 210 -24.84 -14.90 -34.44
CA PRO A 210 -26.24 -15.14 -34.09
C PRO A 210 -26.46 -15.94 -32.80
N GLN A 211 -25.51 -16.77 -32.39
CA GLN A 211 -25.57 -17.53 -31.15
C GLN A 211 -25.59 -16.63 -29.91
N VAL A 212 -25.05 -15.40 -29.97
CA VAL A 212 -25.04 -14.46 -28.88
C VAL A 212 -26.47 -14.10 -28.47
N ALA A 213 -27.35 -13.83 -29.43
CA ALA A 213 -28.75 -13.53 -29.18
C ALA A 213 -29.49 -14.73 -28.52
N GLU A 214 -29.12 -15.94 -28.85
CA GLU A 214 -29.67 -17.15 -28.21
C GLU A 214 -29.19 -17.30 -26.76
N LEU A 215 -27.94 -16.91 -26.46
CA LEU A 215 -27.33 -17.05 -25.15
C LEU A 215 -27.80 -15.98 -24.14
N ILE A 216 -27.86 -14.73 -24.59
CA ILE A 216 -28.17 -13.59 -23.68
C ILE A 216 -29.54 -12.96 -23.93
N GLY A 217 -30.22 -13.33 -24.98
CA GLY A 217 -31.49 -12.76 -25.43
C GLY A 217 -31.31 -11.56 -26.38
N GLU A 218 -32.20 -11.44 -27.39
CA GLU A 218 -32.11 -10.43 -28.47
C GLU A 218 -31.97 -9.00 -27.93
N ARG A 219 -32.78 -8.64 -26.91
CA ARG A 219 -32.77 -7.29 -26.35
C ARG A 219 -31.42 -6.93 -25.73
N ARG A 220 -30.81 -7.85 -25.01
CA ARG A 220 -29.50 -7.61 -24.38
C ARG A 220 -28.38 -7.61 -25.39
N HIS A 221 -28.46 -8.46 -26.39
CA HIS A 221 -27.51 -8.46 -27.50
C HIS A 221 -27.53 -7.11 -28.22
N GLN A 222 -28.70 -6.56 -28.54
CA GLN A 222 -28.81 -5.24 -29.16
C GLN A 222 -28.26 -4.14 -28.24
N GLN A 223 -28.60 -4.15 -26.96
CA GLN A 223 -28.04 -3.20 -25.99
C GLN A 223 -26.51 -3.25 -25.94
N LEU A 224 -25.93 -4.45 -25.96
CA LEU A 224 -24.49 -4.62 -25.94
C LEU A 224 -23.83 -4.09 -27.23
N ILE A 225 -24.47 -4.28 -28.39
CA ILE A 225 -24.00 -3.71 -29.66
C ILE A 225 -24.01 -2.17 -29.56
N ASP A 226 -25.12 -1.59 -29.12
CA ASP A 226 -25.25 -0.13 -28.96
C ASP A 226 -24.19 0.44 -27.99
N ASP A 227 -23.96 -0.22 -26.86
CA ASP A 227 -22.94 0.16 -25.90
C ASP A 227 -21.51 0.09 -26.49
N VAL A 228 -21.21 -0.97 -27.23
CA VAL A 228 -19.90 -1.17 -27.88
C VAL A 228 -19.66 -0.13 -28.99
N GLU A 229 -20.70 0.20 -29.76
CA GLU A 229 -20.61 1.28 -30.74
C GLU A 229 -20.36 2.64 -30.09
N LEU A 230 -21.06 2.93 -28.97
CA LEU A 230 -20.83 4.16 -28.22
C LEU A 230 -19.41 4.22 -27.66
N LEU A 231 -18.89 3.13 -27.09
CA LEU A 231 -17.50 3.02 -26.64
C LEU A 231 -16.51 3.19 -27.78
N GLY A 232 -16.84 2.70 -28.98
CA GLY A 232 -16.02 2.85 -30.19
C GLY A 232 -15.93 4.27 -30.71
N ALA A 233 -16.99 5.06 -30.52
CA ALA A 233 -17.02 6.49 -30.85
C ALA A 233 -16.25 7.36 -29.84
N GLY A 234 -15.90 6.82 -28.69
CA GLY A 234 -15.16 7.50 -27.65
C GLY A 234 -13.65 7.56 -27.92
N ARG A 235 -12.88 7.66 -26.83
CA ARG A 235 -11.43 7.77 -26.88
C ARG A 235 -10.76 6.49 -27.41
N GLU A 236 -9.68 6.68 -28.18
CA GLU A 236 -8.77 5.59 -28.55
C GLU A 236 -7.82 5.25 -27.39
N PHE A 237 -7.39 3.99 -27.35
CA PHE A 237 -6.43 3.51 -26.35
C PHE A 237 -5.03 4.04 -26.65
N ASP A 238 -4.40 4.66 -25.66
CA ASP A 238 -3.03 5.16 -25.74
C ASP A 238 -2.20 4.64 -24.56
N LEU A 239 -1.26 3.74 -24.84
CA LEU A 239 -0.40 3.13 -23.83
C LEU A 239 0.57 4.14 -23.18
N ASP A 240 1.00 5.17 -23.89
CA ASP A 240 1.90 6.19 -23.37
C ASP A 240 1.16 7.09 -22.36
N GLU A 241 -0.11 7.41 -22.62
CA GLU A 241 -1.00 8.07 -21.65
C GLU A 241 -1.22 7.22 -20.38
N VAL A 242 -1.40 5.89 -20.55
CA VAL A 242 -1.48 4.96 -19.42
C VAL A 242 -0.20 5.00 -18.59
N ARG A 243 0.96 4.87 -19.23
CA ARG A 243 2.26 4.88 -18.56
C ARG A 243 2.58 6.21 -17.89
N ALA A 244 2.07 7.28 -18.43
CA ALA A 244 2.18 8.62 -17.84
C ALA A 244 1.20 8.88 -16.68
N GLY A 245 0.31 7.93 -16.36
CA GLY A 245 -0.68 8.05 -15.29
C GLY A 245 -1.82 9.03 -15.60
N ARG A 246 -2.07 9.34 -16.88
CA ARG A 246 -3.16 10.22 -17.34
C ARG A 246 -4.40 9.47 -17.81
N LEU A 247 -4.24 8.24 -18.26
CA LEU A 247 -5.31 7.35 -18.70
C LEU A 247 -5.34 6.10 -17.81
N SER A 248 -6.51 5.76 -17.26
CA SER A 248 -6.72 4.51 -16.52
C SER A 248 -7.43 3.48 -17.38
N PRO A 249 -6.79 2.34 -17.70
CA PRO A 249 -7.50 1.18 -18.24
C PRO A 249 -8.50 0.66 -17.21
N VAL A 250 -9.76 0.52 -17.59
CA VAL A 250 -10.86 0.06 -16.74
C VAL A 250 -11.31 -1.33 -17.16
N PHE A 251 -11.45 -2.21 -16.17
CA PHE A 251 -11.92 -3.58 -16.35
C PHE A 251 -13.09 -3.85 -15.40
N PHE A 252 -14.12 -4.48 -15.91
CA PHE A 252 -15.27 -4.93 -15.14
C PHE A 252 -15.17 -6.43 -14.87
N GLY A 253 -15.57 -6.84 -13.66
CA GLY A 253 -15.51 -8.26 -13.31
C GLY A 253 -16.03 -8.57 -11.91
N SER A 254 -15.81 -9.82 -11.50
CA SER A 254 -16.10 -10.29 -10.15
C SER A 254 -14.95 -11.16 -9.63
N ALA A 255 -14.24 -10.67 -8.63
CA ALA A 255 -13.21 -11.45 -7.96
C ALA A 255 -13.79 -12.68 -7.23
N LEU A 256 -15.05 -12.63 -6.79
CA LEU A 256 -15.71 -13.75 -6.12
C LEU A 256 -15.96 -14.92 -7.07
N THR A 257 -16.47 -14.63 -8.27
CA THR A 257 -16.85 -15.63 -9.27
C THR A 257 -15.76 -15.92 -10.29
N ASN A 258 -14.61 -15.25 -10.22
CA ASN A 258 -13.46 -15.29 -11.14
C ASN A 258 -13.75 -14.71 -12.54
N VAL A 259 -14.89 -14.06 -12.76
CA VAL A 259 -15.23 -13.47 -14.04
C VAL A 259 -14.37 -12.26 -14.32
N GLY A 260 -13.67 -12.23 -15.46
CA GLY A 260 -12.84 -11.11 -15.90
C GLY A 260 -11.49 -10.96 -15.17
N VAL A 261 -11.18 -11.78 -14.15
CA VAL A 261 -9.99 -11.61 -13.32
C VAL A 261 -8.70 -12.04 -14.04
N GLU A 262 -8.71 -13.21 -14.69
CA GLU A 262 -7.54 -13.70 -15.41
C GLU A 262 -7.21 -12.84 -16.64
N PRO A 263 -8.18 -12.48 -17.51
CA PRO A 263 -7.94 -11.53 -18.60
C PRO A 263 -7.42 -10.17 -18.12
N PHE A 264 -7.94 -9.68 -16.98
CA PHE A 264 -7.42 -8.46 -16.35
C PHE A 264 -5.95 -8.61 -15.98
N LEU A 265 -5.56 -9.70 -15.31
CA LEU A 265 -4.17 -9.91 -14.90
C LEU A 265 -3.23 -9.96 -16.11
N GLU A 266 -3.61 -10.70 -17.15
CA GLU A 266 -2.82 -10.83 -18.38
C GLU A 266 -2.60 -9.48 -19.07
N GLU A 267 -3.66 -8.71 -19.29
CA GLU A 267 -3.57 -7.40 -19.93
C GLU A 267 -2.85 -6.37 -19.04
N PHE A 268 -3.13 -6.37 -17.74
CA PHE A 268 -2.41 -5.54 -16.78
C PHE A 268 -0.90 -5.76 -16.84
N LEU A 269 -0.43 -7.01 -16.85
CA LEU A 269 1.00 -7.34 -16.90
C LEU A 269 1.67 -6.91 -18.21
N ARG A 270 0.93 -6.88 -19.31
CA ARG A 270 1.43 -6.41 -20.61
C ARG A 270 1.52 -4.89 -20.71
N MET A 271 0.54 -4.17 -20.12
CA MET A 271 0.44 -2.72 -20.17
C MET A 271 1.33 -2.04 -19.12
N THR A 272 1.45 -2.64 -17.93
CA THR A 272 2.21 -2.05 -16.83
C THR A 272 3.70 -1.98 -17.17
N PRO A 273 4.39 -0.88 -16.82
CA PRO A 273 5.81 -0.73 -17.15
C PRO A 273 6.69 -1.73 -16.37
N SER A 274 7.89 -1.96 -16.88
CA SER A 274 9.00 -2.47 -16.08
C SER A 274 9.31 -1.49 -14.95
N PRO A 275 10.15 -1.88 -13.96
CA PRO A 275 10.47 -1.01 -12.84
C PRO A 275 10.89 0.38 -13.26
N LEU A 276 10.30 1.38 -12.61
CA LEU A 276 10.51 2.79 -12.96
C LEU A 276 11.81 3.34 -12.35
N PRO A 277 12.49 4.28 -13.01
CA PRO A 277 13.62 5.00 -12.45
C PRO A 277 13.19 5.81 -11.22
N ARG A 278 14.14 6.12 -10.33
CA ARG A 278 13.84 6.81 -9.07
C ARG A 278 14.72 8.02 -8.86
N GLU A 279 14.11 9.10 -8.38
CA GLU A 279 14.83 10.33 -8.02
C GLU A 279 15.68 10.16 -6.76
N ALA A 280 16.88 10.71 -6.81
CA ALA A 280 17.83 10.82 -5.71
C ALA A 280 18.41 12.25 -5.65
N ASP A 281 19.15 12.55 -4.60
CA ASP A 281 19.81 13.86 -4.42
C ASP A 281 20.87 14.19 -5.52
N CYS A 282 21.32 13.17 -6.25
CA CYS A 282 22.26 13.31 -7.38
C CYS A 282 21.56 13.30 -8.76
N GLY A 283 20.25 13.26 -8.82
CA GLY A 283 19.44 13.12 -10.04
C GLY A 283 18.72 11.78 -10.14
N VAL A 284 18.20 11.45 -11.32
CA VAL A 284 17.42 10.23 -11.56
C VAL A 284 18.35 9.02 -11.66
N ILE A 285 18.09 7.98 -10.88
CA ILE A 285 18.79 6.70 -10.94
C ILE A 285 18.09 5.80 -11.94
N ASP A 286 18.81 5.42 -13.00
CA ASP A 286 18.32 4.48 -14.00
C ASP A 286 18.23 3.07 -13.41
N THR A 287 17.08 2.46 -13.57
CA THR A 287 16.78 1.10 -13.10
C THR A 287 17.70 0.04 -13.70
N PHE A 288 18.14 0.24 -14.94
CA PHE A 288 19.03 -0.66 -15.66
C PHE A 288 20.53 -0.42 -15.37
N SER A 289 20.86 0.52 -14.50
CA SER A 289 22.24 0.70 -14.02
C SER A 289 22.73 -0.61 -13.38
N PRO A 290 24.00 -1.04 -13.64
CA PRO A 290 24.54 -2.26 -13.04
C PRO A 290 24.79 -2.13 -11.53
N ASP A 291 24.94 -0.91 -11.02
CA ASP A 291 25.20 -0.64 -9.63
C ASP A 291 23.93 -0.84 -8.79
N PHE A 292 24.03 -1.71 -7.79
CA PHE A 292 22.92 -1.94 -6.87
C PHE A 292 22.59 -0.69 -6.06
N SER A 293 21.31 -0.39 -5.99
CA SER A 293 20.75 0.54 -5.02
C SER A 293 19.36 0.09 -4.56
N ALA A 294 19.03 0.40 -3.31
CA ALA A 294 17.75 0.08 -2.70
C ALA A 294 17.39 1.10 -1.63
N PHE A 295 16.11 1.18 -1.28
CA PHE A 295 15.66 1.96 -0.12
C PHE A 295 14.74 1.13 0.77
N VAL A 296 14.80 1.42 2.07
CA VAL A 296 13.95 0.80 3.10
C VAL A 296 12.60 1.53 3.12
N PHE A 297 11.51 0.83 2.81
CA PHE A 297 10.18 1.43 2.85
C PHE A 297 9.33 0.93 4.03
N LYS A 298 9.71 -0.20 4.62
CA LYS A 298 8.98 -0.82 5.73
C LYS A 298 9.93 -1.54 6.67
N ILE A 299 9.64 -1.46 7.97
CA ILE A 299 10.27 -2.28 9.01
C ILE A 299 9.17 -3.04 9.73
N GLN A 300 9.41 -4.30 10.03
CA GLN A 300 8.46 -5.15 10.72
C GLN A 300 9.17 -6.06 11.71
N ALA A 301 8.72 -6.03 12.96
CA ALA A 301 9.26 -6.87 14.02
C ALA A 301 8.26 -7.95 14.45
N ASN A 302 8.77 -8.98 15.13
CA ASN A 302 7.99 -10.04 15.80
C ASN A 302 7.01 -10.79 14.87
N MET A 303 7.33 -10.94 13.60
CA MET A 303 6.51 -11.75 12.67
C MET A 303 6.44 -13.21 13.10
N ASN A 304 7.49 -13.73 13.74
CA ASN A 304 7.49 -15.03 14.36
C ASN A 304 7.52 -14.87 15.90
N LYS A 305 6.49 -15.35 16.59
CA LYS A 305 6.39 -15.30 18.07
C LYS A 305 7.52 -16.07 18.78
N ALA A 306 8.10 -17.09 18.13
CA ALA A 306 9.18 -17.89 18.67
C ALA A 306 10.57 -17.23 18.53
N HIS A 307 10.74 -16.38 17.52
CA HIS A 307 11.97 -15.69 17.24
C HIS A 307 11.65 -14.19 17.16
N ARG A 308 12.22 -13.38 18.04
CA ARG A 308 12.08 -11.92 18.02
C ARG A 308 12.87 -11.36 16.85
N ASP A 309 12.42 -11.68 15.62
CA ASP A 309 12.99 -11.21 14.37
C ASP A 309 12.51 -9.80 14.03
N ARG A 310 13.39 -9.02 13.45
CA ARG A 310 13.08 -7.72 12.86
C ARG A 310 13.59 -7.75 11.43
N LEU A 311 12.72 -7.41 10.49
CA LEU A 311 13.01 -7.35 9.07
C LEU A 311 12.88 -5.92 8.56
N ALA A 312 13.86 -5.49 7.76
CA ALA A 312 13.77 -4.29 6.94
C ALA A 312 13.43 -4.71 5.50
N PHE A 313 12.31 -4.21 4.99
CA PHE A 313 11.89 -4.44 3.62
C PHE A 313 12.47 -3.36 2.72
N MET A 314 13.21 -3.79 1.72
CA MET A 314 13.92 -2.94 0.78
C MET A 314 13.38 -3.14 -0.63
N ARG A 315 13.08 -2.03 -1.31
CA ARG A 315 12.81 -2.00 -2.74
C ARG A 315 14.13 -1.81 -3.47
N ILE A 316 14.51 -2.72 -4.35
CA ILE A 316 15.70 -2.59 -5.20
C ILE A 316 15.35 -1.64 -6.36
N CYS A 317 16.10 -0.54 -6.48
CA CYS A 317 15.87 0.52 -7.46
C CYS A 317 16.74 0.38 -8.70
N SER A 318 17.95 -0.18 -8.56
CA SER A 318 18.86 -0.43 -9.69
C SER A 318 19.73 -1.64 -9.44
N GLY A 319 20.23 -2.23 -10.51
CA GLY A 319 21.21 -3.31 -10.49
C GLY A 319 20.71 -4.64 -9.93
N GLN A 320 21.62 -5.38 -9.38
CA GLN A 320 21.41 -6.72 -8.84
C GLN A 320 21.90 -6.81 -7.39
N PHE A 321 21.06 -7.32 -6.51
CA PHE A 321 21.44 -7.79 -5.19
C PHE A 321 22.13 -9.16 -5.31
N GLN A 322 23.23 -9.33 -4.59
CA GLN A 322 23.91 -10.61 -4.44
C GLN A 322 24.14 -10.90 -2.96
N ARG A 323 23.79 -12.10 -2.53
CA ARG A 323 24.05 -12.55 -1.17
C ARG A 323 25.54 -12.49 -0.86
N ASP A 324 25.87 -12.16 0.39
CA ASP A 324 27.22 -12.05 0.91
C ASP A 324 28.09 -10.92 0.32
N ALA A 325 27.59 -10.13 -0.63
CA ALA A 325 28.26 -8.94 -1.11
C ALA A 325 28.31 -7.84 -0.02
N GLU A 326 29.29 -6.94 -0.16
CA GLU A 326 29.41 -5.76 0.71
C GLU A 326 28.58 -4.60 0.14
N TYR A 327 27.74 -4.00 0.98
CA TYR A 327 26.91 -2.86 0.66
C TYR A 327 27.26 -1.66 1.55
N TYR A 328 26.80 -0.49 1.17
CA TYR A 328 27.04 0.75 1.89
C TYR A 328 25.71 1.35 2.36
N HIS A 329 25.54 1.49 3.68
CA HIS A 329 24.41 2.18 4.29
C HIS A 329 24.69 3.67 4.33
N VAL A 330 24.02 4.44 3.49
CA VAL A 330 24.34 5.84 3.21
C VAL A 330 24.17 6.73 4.43
N GLN A 331 23.07 6.55 5.18
CA GLN A 331 22.76 7.37 6.35
C GLN A 331 23.75 7.19 7.49
N SER A 332 24.21 5.96 7.74
CA SER A 332 25.21 5.73 8.80
C SER A 332 26.66 5.87 8.33
N GLY A 333 26.90 5.93 7.02
CA GLY A 333 28.25 5.98 6.46
C GLY A 333 29.06 4.69 6.62
N LYS A 334 28.39 3.54 6.84
CA LYS A 334 29.06 2.26 7.16
C LYS A 334 28.84 1.25 6.05
N LYS A 335 29.89 0.44 5.84
CA LYS A 335 29.80 -0.77 5.03
C LYS A 335 29.18 -1.90 5.84
N MET A 336 28.39 -2.74 5.21
CA MET A 336 27.71 -3.87 5.85
C MET A 336 27.41 -4.98 4.85
N ARG A 337 27.16 -6.18 5.37
CA ARG A 337 26.53 -7.26 4.62
C ARG A 337 25.06 -7.37 5.04
N LEU A 338 24.19 -7.57 4.07
CA LEU A 338 22.77 -7.76 4.32
C LEU A 338 22.53 -9.23 4.69
N SER A 339 22.15 -9.44 5.95
CA SER A 339 22.01 -10.79 6.52
C SER A 339 20.64 -11.39 6.22
N GLN A 340 20.62 -12.69 5.94
CA GLN A 340 19.41 -13.49 5.74
C GLN A 340 18.39 -12.83 4.80
N PRO A 341 18.81 -12.50 3.55
CA PRO A 341 17.90 -11.91 2.58
C PRO A 341 16.79 -12.90 2.25
N GLN A 342 15.54 -12.46 2.38
CA GLN A 342 14.35 -13.28 2.22
C GLN A 342 13.41 -12.63 1.23
N GLN A 343 12.78 -13.45 0.41
CA GLN A 343 11.57 -13.10 -0.34
C GLN A 343 10.36 -13.76 0.28
N LEU A 344 9.22 -13.10 0.21
CA LEU A 344 7.97 -13.61 0.74
C LEU A 344 7.17 -14.26 -0.41
N MET A 345 7.18 -15.58 -0.44
CA MET A 345 6.39 -16.38 -1.37
C MET A 345 5.07 -16.77 -0.69
N ALA A 346 4.05 -15.96 -0.85
CA ALA A 346 2.74 -16.14 -0.19
C ALA A 346 2.86 -16.29 1.35
N SER A 347 2.82 -17.54 1.86
CA SER A 347 2.94 -17.83 3.30
C SER A 347 4.35 -18.26 3.74
N GLU A 348 5.25 -18.47 2.79
CA GLU A 348 6.59 -19.00 3.06
C GLU A 348 7.66 -17.94 2.84
N ARG A 349 8.76 -18.09 3.57
CA ARG A 349 9.95 -17.23 3.43
C ARG A 349 11.06 -18.05 2.81
N GLU A 350 11.55 -17.59 1.68
CA GLU A 350 12.69 -18.21 1.03
C GLU A 350 13.91 -17.31 1.11
N ILE A 351 15.05 -17.90 1.42
CA ILE A 351 16.34 -17.20 1.34
C ILE A 351 16.69 -17.05 -0.12
N VAL A 352 17.06 -15.83 -0.53
CA VAL A 352 17.43 -15.55 -1.92
C VAL A 352 18.92 -15.23 -2.03
N ASP A 353 19.55 -15.79 -3.06
CA ASP A 353 20.93 -15.52 -3.36
C ASP A 353 21.09 -14.27 -4.25
N GLU A 354 20.11 -14.00 -5.08
CA GLU A 354 20.08 -12.85 -6.00
C GLU A 354 18.67 -12.29 -6.16
N ALA A 355 18.61 -10.97 -6.33
CA ALA A 355 17.40 -10.23 -6.65
C ALA A 355 17.75 -9.00 -7.49
N TYR A 356 16.82 -8.47 -8.22
CA TYR A 356 17.05 -7.46 -9.25
C TYR A 356 16.22 -6.21 -9.02
N ALA A 357 16.58 -5.12 -9.69
CA ALA A 357 15.76 -3.92 -9.66
C ALA A 357 14.29 -4.24 -9.99
N GLY A 358 13.40 -3.77 -9.16
CA GLY A 358 11.99 -4.18 -9.17
C GLY A 358 11.62 -5.12 -8.03
N ASP A 359 12.50 -5.96 -7.55
CA ASP A 359 12.21 -6.88 -6.46
C ASP A 359 12.17 -6.17 -5.09
N ILE A 360 11.49 -6.83 -4.18
CA ILE A 360 11.46 -6.47 -2.77
C ILE A 360 12.09 -7.61 -1.98
N ILE A 361 13.07 -7.27 -1.15
CA ILE A 361 13.71 -8.21 -0.25
C ILE A 361 13.53 -7.77 1.20
N GLY A 362 13.28 -8.72 2.09
CA GLY A 362 13.36 -8.52 3.53
C GLY A 362 14.73 -8.94 4.03
N VAL A 363 15.42 -8.10 4.78
CA VAL A 363 16.72 -8.45 5.39
C VAL A 363 16.60 -8.38 6.91
N PHE A 364 17.34 -9.24 7.60
CA PHE A 364 17.39 -9.19 9.06
C PHE A 364 17.98 -7.83 9.50
N ASP A 365 17.27 -7.16 10.41
CA ASP A 365 17.64 -5.86 10.94
C ASP A 365 18.00 -5.96 12.43
N PRO A 366 19.25 -5.82 12.82
CA PRO A 366 19.63 -5.76 14.24
C PRO A 366 19.28 -4.43 14.92
N GLY A 367 18.48 -3.57 14.30
CA GLY A 367 18.09 -2.24 14.79
C GLY A 367 18.90 -1.10 14.17
N ILE A 368 19.44 -1.31 12.97
CA ILE A 368 20.28 -0.33 12.29
C ILE A 368 19.46 0.50 11.30
N PHE A 369 18.48 -0.12 10.63
CA PHE A 369 17.72 0.52 9.56
C PHE A 369 16.57 1.37 10.07
N SER A 370 16.34 2.45 9.35
CA SER A 370 15.17 3.31 9.46
C SER A 370 14.41 3.36 8.14
N ILE A 371 13.11 3.63 8.19
CA ILE A 371 12.30 3.87 6.99
C ILE A 371 12.86 5.09 6.24
N GLY A 372 13.08 4.94 4.93
CA GLY A 372 13.71 5.94 4.06
C GLY A 372 15.23 5.78 3.90
N ASP A 373 15.86 4.84 4.60
CA ASP A 373 17.31 4.62 4.44
C ASP A 373 17.65 4.11 3.04
N THR A 374 18.78 4.56 2.54
CA THR A 374 19.32 4.21 1.22
C THR A 374 20.51 3.27 1.36
N ILE A 375 20.49 2.19 0.59
CA ILE A 375 21.56 1.20 0.52
C ILE A 375 22.11 1.18 -0.90
N THR A 376 23.44 1.26 -1.03
CA THR A 376 24.12 1.29 -2.34
C THR A 376 25.32 0.33 -2.36
N VAL A 377 25.97 0.20 -3.52
CA VAL A 377 27.30 -0.39 -3.57
C VAL A 377 28.33 0.53 -2.92
N PRO A 378 29.45 0.00 -2.36
CA PRO A 378 30.52 0.83 -1.82
C PRO A 378 31.05 1.84 -2.84
N GLY A 379 31.20 3.10 -2.42
CA GLY A 379 31.66 4.20 -3.28
C GLY A 379 30.54 5.09 -3.83
N LYS A 380 29.30 4.66 -3.81
CA LYS A 380 28.13 5.48 -4.15
C LYS A 380 27.49 6.03 -2.87
N LYS A 381 27.22 7.34 -2.81
CA LYS A 381 26.78 8.00 -1.57
C LYS A 381 25.51 8.84 -1.74
N PHE A 382 24.78 8.67 -2.83
CA PHE A 382 23.51 9.36 -3.03
C PHE A 382 22.41 8.85 -2.10
N LYS A 383 21.39 9.68 -1.88
CA LYS A 383 20.20 9.34 -1.09
C LYS A 383 18.96 9.43 -1.95
N PHE A 384 18.11 8.44 -1.87
CA PHE A 384 16.76 8.57 -2.40
C PHE A 384 15.95 9.58 -1.58
N GLY A 385 14.98 10.24 -2.23
CA GLY A 385 14.07 11.13 -1.53
C GLY A 385 13.39 10.43 -0.36
N GLY A 386 13.31 11.12 0.78
CA GLY A 386 12.73 10.57 2.00
C GLY A 386 11.25 10.19 1.82
N ILE A 387 10.79 9.25 2.63
CA ILE A 387 9.37 8.92 2.72
C ILE A 387 8.75 9.91 3.71
N PRO A 388 7.77 10.73 3.30
CA PRO A 388 7.10 11.66 4.20
C PRO A 388 6.39 10.93 5.35
N THR A 389 6.42 11.52 6.52
CA THR A 389 5.68 11.07 7.69
C THR A 389 4.46 11.97 7.87
N PHE A 390 3.28 11.40 8.05
CA PHE A 390 2.07 12.15 8.31
C PHE A 390 2.10 12.71 9.74
N ALA A 391 1.65 13.94 9.91
CA ALA A 391 1.45 14.49 11.24
C ALA A 391 0.32 13.72 11.96
N PRO A 392 0.49 13.35 13.24
CA PRO A 392 -0.57 12.73 14.00
C PRO A 392 -1.75 13.69 14.20
N GLU A 393 -2.95 13.11 14.18
CA GLU A 393 -4.21 13.82 14.44
C GLU A 393 -4.81 13.47 15.80
N HIS A 394 -4.31 12.40 16.45
CA HIS A 394 -4.77 11.95 17.76
C HIS A 394 -3.59 11.65 18.67
N PHE A 395 -3.72 12.03 19.94
CA PHE A 395 -2.65 11.91 20.92
C PHE A 395 -3.15 11.24 22.19
N ALA A 396 -2.30 10.42 22.81
CA ALA A 396 -2.57 9.82 24.10
C ALA A 396 -1.31 9.78 24.97
N ARG A 397 -1.47 10.04 26.26
CA ARG A 397 -0.46 9.78 27.26
C ARG A 397 -0.52 8.32 27.68
N VAL A 398 0.61 7.63 27.61
CA VAL A 398 0.65 6.17 27.76
C VAL A 398 1.72 5.78 28.78
N SER A 399 1.36 4.84 29.66
CA SER A 399 2.27 4.24 30.64
C SER A 399 1.94 2.75 30.83
N ALA A 400 2.89 2.01 31.38
CA ALA A 400 2.62 0.64 31.81
C ALA A 400 1.74 0.65 33.07
N LYS A 401 0.73 -0.26 33.13
CA LYS A 401 -0.06 -0.44 34.38
C LYS A 401 0.80 -1.00 35.52
N ASP A 402 1.78 -1.83 35.17
CA ASP A 402 2.73 -2.42 36.10
C ASP A 402 4.10 -1.76 35.93
N SER A 403 4.54 -1.05 36.95
CA SER A 403 5.83 -0.33 36.97
C SER A 403 7.04 -1.26 36.81
N MET A 404 6.93 -2.52 37.21
CA MET A 404 8.00 -3.51 37.04
C MET A 404 8.23 -3.87 35.55
N LYS A 405 7.28 -3.62 34.68
CA LYS A 405 7.36 -3.84 33.23
C LYS A 405 7.86 -2.62 32.45
N ARG A 406 8.38 -1.60 33.12
CA ARG A 406 8.87 -0.36 32.49
C ARG A 406 9.87 -0.61 31.35
N LYS A 407 10.84 -1.51 31.55
CA LYS A 407 11.83 -1.85 30.52
C LYS A 407 11.20 -2.45 29.27
N GLN A 408 10.24 -3.36 29.44
CA GLN A 408 9.49 -3.95 28.33
C GLN A 408 8.60 -2.93 27.65
N PHE A 409 7.97 -2.02 28.43
CA PHE A 409 7.18 -0.92 27.91
C PHE A 409 7.98 -0.02 26.99
N LEU A 410 9.11 0.52 27.45
CA LEU A 410 9.96 1.39 26.64
C LEU A 410 10.46 0.70 25.38
N LYS A 411 10.96 -0.54 25.51
CA LYS A 411 11.44 -1.32 24.37
C LYS A 411 10.32 -1.58 23.35
N GLY A 412 9.14 -1.99 23.79
CA GLY A 412 8.02 -2.28 22.90
C GLY A 412 7.50 -1.04 22.19
N THR A 413 7.35 0.07 22.93
CA THR A 413 6.91 1.36 22.38
C THR A 413 7.89 1.87 21.33
N GLU A 414 9.19 1.81 21.61
CA GLU A 414 10.23 2.23 20.66
C GLU A 414 10.25 1.36 19.40
N GLN A 415 10.16 0.03 19.53
CA GLN A 415 10.14 -0.86 18.38
C GLN A 415 8.92 -0.65 17.49
N ILE A 416 7.72 -0.51 18.08
CA ILE A 416 6.48 -0.24 17.33
C ILE A 416 6.53 1.13 16.64
N ALA A 417 7.16 2.13 17.28
CA ALA A 417 7.38 3.43 16.64
C ALA A 417 8.37 3.37 15.48
N GLN A 418 9.44 2.58 15.60
CA GLN A 418 10.41 2.38 14.50
C GLN A 418 9.80 1.66 13.28
N GLU A 419 8.76 0.84 13.49
CA GLU A 419 7.95 0.28 12.41
C GLU A 419 7.03 1.32 11.76
N GLY A 420 6.89 2.51 12.40
CA GLY A 420 6.03 3.60 11.95
C GLY A 420 4.54 3.36 12.23
N ALA A 421 4.17 2.40 13.07
CA ALA A 421 2.78 2.18 13.46
C ALA A 421 2.24 3.25 14.41
N ILE A 422 3.12 3.91 15.15
CA ILE A 422 2.84 5.03 16.04
C ILE A 422 4.00 6.03 15.99
N GLN A 423 3.76 7.26 16.44
CA GLN A 423 4.81 8.23 16.71
C GLN A 423 4.92 8.46 18.22
N ILE A 424 6.14 8.61 18.73
CA ILE A 424 6.38 8.81 20.17
C ILE A 424 7.02 10.16 20.43
N PHE A 425 6.54 10.80 21.48
CA PHE A 425 6.98 12.10 21.95
C PHE A 425 7.20 12.05 23.45
N LYS A 426 8.05 12.94 23.94
CA LYS A 426 8.30 13.13 25.38
C LYS A 426 8.14 14.60 25.74
N VAL A 427 7.75 14.86 26.96
CA VAL A 427 7.81 16.19 27.53
C VAL A 427 9.27 16.50 27.89
N PRO A 428 9.85 17.64 27.47
CA PRO A 428 11.23 17.99 27.78
C PRO A 428 11.53 17.91 29.28
N ASN A 429 12.64 17.27 29.64
CA ASN A 429 13.09 17.05 31.02
C ASN A 429 12.16 16.23 31.93
N SER A 430 11.16 15.56 31.39
CA SER A 430 10.37 14.57 32.13
C SER A 430 11.05 13.21 32.11
N GLY A 431 10.79 12.38 33.14
CA GLY A 431 11.24 10.99 33.14
C GLY A 431 10.53 10.18 32.05
N MET A 432 11.16 9.09 31.59
CA MET A 432 10.56 8.16 30.60
C MET A 432 9.53 7.19 31.21
N GLU A 433 8.80 7.60 32.24
CA GLU A 433 7.75 6.77 32.86
C GLU A 433 6.47 6.80 32.04
N GLU A 434 6.22 7.90 31.39
CA GLU A 434 5.10 8.14 30.49
C GLU A 434 5.63 8.67 29.17
N VAL A 435 5.00 8.25 28.08
CA VAL A 435 5.27 8.75 26.72
C VAL A 435 3.98 9.28 26.13
N ILE A 436 4.07 10.28 25.27
CA ILE A 436 2.94 10.70 24.46
C ILE A 436 3.03 9.96 23.15
N VAL A 437 1.96 9.28 22.78
CA VAL A 437 1.82 8.54 21.53
C VAL A 437 0.90 9.33 20.61
N GLY A 438 1.38 9.61 19.41
CA GLY A 438 0.60 10.21 18.34
C GLY A 438 0.29 9.20 17.23
N VAL A 439 -0.92 9.27 16.69
CA VAL A 439 -1.43 8.40 15.61
C VAL A 439 -2.27 9.21 14.63
N VAL A 440 -2.35 8.73 13.38
CA VAL A 440 -3.20 9.34 12.34
C VAL A 440 -4.67 8.97 12.54
N GLY A 441 -4.95 7.74 12.99
CA GLY A 441 -6.30 7.27 13.26
C GLY A 441 -6.41 6.51 14.58
N THR A 442 -7.58 6.58 15.21
CA THR A 442 -7.81 6.05 16.58
C THR A 442 -7.65 4.54 16.69
N LEU A 443 -7.91 3.80 15.62
CA LEU A 443 -7.75 2.33 15.59
C LEU A 443 -6.28 1.92 15.80
N GLN A 444 -5.32 2.77 15.46
CA GLN A 444 -3.90 2.50 15.72
C GLN A 444 -3.60 2.39 17.23
N PHE A 445 -4.34 3.08 18.10
CA PHE A 445 -4.22 2.90 19.56
C PHE A 445 -4.62 1.50 20.01
N ASP A 446 -5.70 0.95 19.43
CA ASP A 446 -6.16 -0.41 19.76
C ASP A 446 -5.12 -1.44 19.31
N VAL A 447 -4.55 -1.26 18.11
CA VAL A 447 -3.49 -2.13 17.58
C VAL A 447 -2.24 -2.03 18.47
N PHE A 448 -1.85 -0.82 18.86
CA PHE A 448 -0.73 -0.60 19.76
C PHE A 448 -0.93 -1.30 21.12
N GLN A 449 -2.10 -1.13 21.73
CA GLN A 449 -2.44 -1.77 23.00
C GLN A 449 -2.43 -3.31 22.88
N TYR A 450 -3.01 -3.84 21.81
CA TYR A 450 -3.02 -5.27 21.54
C TYR A 450 -1.59 -5.82 21.38
N ARG A 451 -0.75 -5.17 20.57
CA ARG A 451 0.64 -5.58 20.34
C ARG A 451 1.48 -5.51 21.59
N MET A 452 1.37 -4.45 22.38
CA MET A 452 2.07 -4.30 23.66
C MET A 452 1.74 -5.45 24.61
N LYS A 453 0.48 -5.88 24.65
CA LYS A 453 0.05 -7.03 25.46
C LYS A 453 0.53 -8.35 24.88
N ALA A 454 0.32 -8.60 23.59
CA ALA A 454 0.58 -9.87 22.93
C ALA A 454 2.08 -10.16 22.73
N GLU A 455 2.88 -9.13 22.39
CA GLU A 455 4.30 -9.27 22.03
C GLU A 455 5.25 -8.99 23.20
N TYR A 456 4.89 -8.05 24.08
CA TYR A 456 5.76 -7.59 25.18
C TYR A 456 5.21 -7.92 26.56
N GLY A 457 3.97 -8.43 26.65
CA GLY A 457 3.32 -8.79 27.90
C GLY A 457 2.99 -7.60 28.80
N VAL A 458 2.82 -6.39 28.23
CA VAL A 458 2.58 -5.15 28.93
C VAL A 458 1.14 -4.69 28.74
N ASP A 459 0.40 -4.54 29.84
CA ASP A 459 -0.90 -3.87 29.84
C ASP A 459 -0.68 -2.35 29.99
N LEU A 460 -1.34 -1.57 29.13
CA LEU A 460 -1.20 -0.12 29.06
C LEU A 460 -2.31 0.61 29.80
N ARG A 461 -1.92 1.72 30.47
CA ARG A 461 -2.83 2.81 30.83
C ARG A 461 -2.72 3.85 29.73
N MET A 462 -3.84 4.23 29.12
CA MET A 462 -3.90 5.26 28.08
C MET A 462 -4.90 6.34 28.48
N GLN A 463 -4.48 7.60 28.35
CA GLN A 463 -5.31 8.78 28.55
C GLN A 463 -5.26 9.61 27.26
N GLN A 464 -6.37 9.75 26.57
CA GLN A 464 -6.46 10.60 25.39
C GLN A 464 -6.20 12.06 25.77
N LEU A 465 -5.49 12.76 24.88
CA LEU A 465 -5.18 14.19 25.01
C LEU A 465 -5.99 14.97 23.98
N PRO A 466 -6.35 16.22 24.27
CA PRO A 466 -7.22 17.03 23.41
C PRO A 466 -6.47 17.68 22.24
N TYR A 467 -5.34 17.13 21.81
CA TYR A 467 -4.53 17.69 20.73
C TYR A 467 -4.92 17.05 19.40
N GLU A 468 -5.01 17.88 18.35
CA GLU A 468 -5.37 17.48 16.98
C GLU A 468 -4.32 17.90 15.96
N GLN A 469 -3.38 18.78 16.33
CA GLN A 469 -2.38 19.32 15.42
C GLN A 469 -0.99 19.31 16.04
N LEU A 470 0.01 19.12 15.18
CA LEU A 470 1.42 19.13 15.53
C LEU A 470 2.17 20.11 14.62
N ARG A 471 3.10 20.90 15.19
CA ARG A 471 4.00 21.78 14.43
C ARG A 471 5.41 21.71 14.98
N PHE A 472 6.39 21.54 14.11
CA PHE A 472 7.81 21.61 14.47
C PHE A 472 8.25 23.07 14.66
N ILE A 473 9.08 23.32 15.67
CA ILE A 473 9.68 24.63 15.90
C ILE A 473 10.89 24.76 14.98
N THR A 474 10.83 25.66 14.01
CA THR A 474 11.93 25.97 13.10
C THR A 474 12.77 27.13 13.58
N LYS A 475 12.14 28.06 14.31
CA LYS A 475 12.81 29.19 14.94
C LYS A 475 12.05 29.62 16.19
N ALA A 476 12.77 29.92 17.24
CA ALA A 476 12.20 30.42 18.50
C ALA A 476 12.74 31.81 18.86
N PRO A 477 11.91 32.69 19.43
CA PRO A 477 12.33 34.00 19.88
C PRO A 477 13.08 33.99 21.22
N VAL A 478 13.16 32.83 21.87
CA VAL A 478 13.73 32.61 23.20
C VAL A 478 14.87 31.59 23.14
N THR A 479 15.79 31.69 24.10
CA THR A 479 16.93 30.75 24.17
C THR A 479 16.51 29.42 24.82
N ASP A 480 15.68 29.45 25.86
CA ASP A 480 15.05 28.24 26.43
C ASP A 480 13.59 28.16 25.95
N LEU A 481 13.24 27.07 25.29
CA LEU A 481 11.88 26.87 24.79
C LEU A 481 10.80 26.81 25.88
N LYS A 482 11.19 26.63 27.16
CA LYS A 482 10.27 26.71 28.29
C LYS A 482 9.76 28.13 28.57
N ASP A 483 10.50 29.13 28.09
CA ASP A 483 10.12 30.54 28.24
C ASP A 483 9.08 30.96 27.16
N LEU A 484 8.71 30.06 26.24
CA LEU A 484 7.60 30.32 25.34
C LEU A 484 6.29 30.44 26.12
N TYR A 485 5.50 31.45 25.75
CA TYR A 485 4.15 31.58 26.27
C TYR A 485 3.26 30.49 25.63
N LEU A 486 2.90 29.50 26.44
CA LEU A 486 1.98 28.42 26.03
C LEU A 486 0.65 28.56 26.77
N SER A 487 -0.46 28.37 26.07
CA SER A 487 -1.78 28.22 26.65
C SER A 487 -2.00 26.78 27.13
N THR A 488 -3.07 26.57 27.90
CA THR A 488 -3.48 25.21 28.33
C THR A 488 -3.82 24.28 27.19
N ASP A 489 -4.04 24.83 25.98
CA ASP A 489 -4.42 24.11 24.77
C ASP A 489 -3.22 23.74 23.87
N ALA A 490 -2.00 23.91 24.39
CA ALA A 490 -0.77 23.56 23.71
C ALA A 490 0.29 23.02 24.67
N GLU A 491 1.11 22.11 24.21
CA GLU A 491 2.20 21.51 24.97
C GLU A 491 3.48 21.43 24.15
N LEU A 492 4.63 21.71 24.78
CA LEU A 492 5.95 21.57 24.19
C LEU A 492 6.41 20.12 24.34
N LEU A 493 6.75 19.49 23.24
CA LEU A 493 7.21 18.11 23.17
C LEU A 493 8.53 18.01 22.40
N GLU A 494 9.20 16.89 22.56
CA GLU A 494 10.33 16.44 21.74
C GLU A 494 10.01 15.11 21.11
N ASP A 495 10.38 14.94 19.84
CA ASP A 495 10.31 13.64 19.19
C ASP A 495 11.50 12.73 19.57
N TYR A 496 11.51 11.50 19.07
CA TYR A 496 12.57 10.52 19.34
C TYR A 496 13.95 10.92 18.79
N ARG A 497 14.01 11.91 17.87
CA ARG A 497 15.25 12.48 17.32
C ARG A 497 15.71 13.71 18.08
N GLY A 498 14.99 14.10 19.14
CA GLY A 498 15.30 15.28 19.94
C GLY A 498 14.90 16.61 19.30
N ARG A 499 14.01 16.58 18.28
CA ARG A 499 13.50 17.80 17.65
C ARG A 499 12.33 18.33 18.47
N SER A 500 12.35 19.62 18.73
CA SER A 500 11.30 20.29 19.49
C SER A 500 10.10 20.62 18.63
N LEU A 501 8.92 20.41 19.18
CA LEU A 501 7.64 20.64 18.52
C LEU A 501 6.56 21.06 19.51
N LEU A 502 5.50 21.65 19.01
CA LEU A 502 4.31 21.99 19.77
C LEU A 502 3.12 21.16 19.26
N VAL A 503 2.31 20.69 20.19
CA VAL A 503 0.99 20.11 19.91
C VAL A 503 -0.10 21.09 20.34
N PHE A 504 -1.22 21.10 19.62
CA PHE A 504 -2.29 22.08 19.76
C PHE A 504 -3.66 21.41 19.68
N ALA A 505 -4.61 21.89 20.46
CA ALA A 505 -5.99 21.43 20.44
C ALA A 505 -6.78 21.96 19.22
N SER A 506 -6.34 23.04 18.58
CA SER A 506 -7.04 23.64 17.43
C SER A 506 -6.16 24.60 16.65
N GLN A 507 -6.60 24.96 15.43
CA GLN A 507 -5.98 26.01 14.63
C GLN A 507 -5.98 27.39 15.33
N TRP A 508 -7.02 27.65 16.14
CA TRP A 508 -7.07 28.90 16.94
C TRP A 508 -5.90 28.97 17.95
N SER A 509 -5.58 27.85 18.60
CA SER A 509 -4.48 27.75 19.56
C SER A 509 -3.13 28.07 18.90
N ILE A 510 -2.91 27.62 17.67
CA ILE A 510 -1.71 27.95 16.88
C ILE A 510 -1.61 29.47 16.67
N ASN A 511 -2.67 30.08 16.15
CA ASN A 511 -2.70 31.51 15.86
C ASN A 511 -2.51 32.36 17.12
N PHE A 512 -3.09 31.92 18.22
CA PHE A 512 -2.95 32.58 19.52
C PHE A 512 -1.50 32.56 20.03
N ILE A 513 -0.83 31.40 19.98
CA ILE A 513 0.55 31.22 20.42
C ILE A 513 1.53 31.99 19.55
N LEU A 514 1.35 31.98 18.23
CA LEU A 514 2.16 32.79 17.30
C LEU A 514 2.05 34.28 17.59
N LYS A 515 0.85 34.76 17.92
CA LYS A 515 0.62 36.15 18.29
C LYS A 515 1.30 36.53 19.63
N ARG A 516 1.39 35.57 20.56
CA ARG A 516 1.99 35.77 21.88
C ARG A 516 3.51 35.61 21.91
N ASN A 517 4.08 34.93 20.92
CA ASN A 517 5.52 34.74 20.79
C ASN A 517 6.01 35.30 19.45
N PRO A 518 6.14 36.62 19.29
CA PRO A 518 6.63 37.24 18.07
C PRO A 518 8.01 36.71 17.68
N GLY A 519 8.17 36.21 16.46
CA GLY A 519 9.41 35.58 15.98
C GLY A 519 9.47 34.05 16.14
N LEU A 520 8.43 33.43 16.67
CA LEU A 520 8.26 31.96 16.61
C LEU A 520 7.84 31.56 15.20
N GLU A 521 8.59 30.63 14.60
CA GLU A 521 8.27 30.05 13.29
C GLU A 521 8.01 28.55 13.45
N LEU A 522 6.90 28.10 12.87
CA LEU A 522 6.40 26.72 12.96
C LEU A 522 6.25 26.11 11.56
N SER A 523 6.55 24.82 11.43
CA SER A 523 6.40 24.03 10.20
C SER A 523 5.56 22.79 10.44
N GLU A 524 4.79 22.37 9.45
CA GLU A 524 4.06 21.08 9.45
C GLU A 524 5.00 19.89 9.27
N THR A 525 6.12 20.12 8.62
CA THR A 525 7.11 19.08 8.36
C THR A 525 8.40 19.34 9.13
N ALA A 526 9.03 18.26 9.57
CA ALA A 526 10.36 18.32 10.13
C ALA A 526 11.38 18.57 9.01
N GLN A 527 12.13 19.62 9.13
CA GLN A 527 13.28 19.90 8.26
C GLN A 527 14.48 19.01 8.59
#